data_dfcaba8888b4616be0deac164ea337af
#
_entry.id   dfcaba8888b4616be0deac164ea337af
#
_cell.length_a   1.000
_cell.length_b   1.000
_cell.length_c   1.000
_cell.angle_alpha   90.00
_cell.angle_beta   90.00
_cell.angle_gamma   90.00
#
_symmetry.space_group_name_H-M   'P 1'
#
loop_
_entity.id
_entity.type
_entity.pdbx_description
1 polymer ?
#
loop_
_entity_poly.entity_id
_entity_poly.type
_entity_poly.pdbx_seq_one_letter_code
_entity_poly.pdbx_strand_id
1 'polypeptide(L)'
;MKVKIQCTANLGDFMNGIPVLAGLVNSYGKVDLVIRSEMKKFNGIKEFLMYQDLFLDVNFDDDVILYGKYIDLSSWTREDKNDSNRPVETCRYENWLRDHYNLDFQVDDSFEIKVKDLDIDCFTDKLIVGDRWNHSTIDSRRNTNVVQNGANPDPNRVVYLDYNNDVMNNCFIIKNNPNKFITTFTGIGIIADLMNKETIVCWDEDMRVWDGRPVEFDFERHYYLNRKSKLVHVKELEI
;
A
#
# COMPACT_ATOMS: atom_id res chain seq x y z
N MET A 1 25.40 1.71 11.54
CA MET A 1 24.46 2.14 12.60
C MET A 1 23.14 1.39 12.40
N LYS A 2 22.70 0.64 13.40
CA LYS A 2 21.38 -0.01 13.28
C LYS A 2 20.31 1.05 13.47
N VAL A 3 19.59 1.34 12.42
CA VAL A 3 18.44 2.24 12.45
C VAL A 3 17.19 1.38 12.56
N LYS A 4 16.45 1.52 13.67
CA LYS A 4 15.16 0.88 13.83
C LYS A 4 14.10 1.87 13.43
N ILE A 5 13.21 1.48 12.54
CA ILE A 5 12.13 2.31 12.05
C ILE A 5 10.83 1.71 12.54
N GLN A 6 10.07 2.48 13.30
CA GLN A 6 8.71 2.12 13.69
C GLN A 6 7.73 2.83 12.74
N CYS A 7 6.87 2.07 12.07
CA CYS A 7 5.95 2.56 11.05
C CYS A 7 4.49 2.53 11.51
N THR A 8 3.60 3.08 10.68
CA THR A 8 2.16 3.14 10.98
C THR A 8 1.48 1.77 10.94
N ALA A 9 0.25 1.70 11.49
CA ALA A 9 -0.56 0.49 11.55
C ALA A 9 -1.33 0.17 10.26
N ASN A 10 -1.42 1.11 9.30
CA ASN A 10 -2.20 0.94 8.09
C ASN A 10 -1.30 0.48 6.94
N LEU A 11 -1.70 -0.61 6.27
CA LEU A 11 -0.91 -1.18 5.18
C LEU A 11 -0.69 -0.17 4.04
N GLY A 12 -1.72 0.60 3.66
CA GLY A 12 -1.64 1.58 2.59
C GLY A 12 -0.64 2.69 2.91
N ASP A 13 -0.78 3.34 4.05
CA ASP A 13 0.11 4.41 4.50
C ASP A 13 1.55 3.90 4.61
N PHE A 14 1.73 2.70 5.17
CA PHE A 14 3.04 2.08 5.27
C PHE A 14 3.67 1.82 3.89
N MET A 15 2.90 1.27 2.94
CA MET A 15 3.40 1.00 1.59
C MET A 15 3.81 2.28 0.85
N ASN A 16 3.11 3.38 1.03
CA ASN A 16 3.51 4.68 0.51
C ASN A 16 4.85 5.18 1.10
N GLY A 17 5.24 4.69 2.26
CA GLY A 17 6.55 4.96 2.87
C GLY A 17 7.71 4.12 2.30
N ILE A 18 7.44 3.02 1.60
CA ILE A 18 8.49 2.10 1.13
C ILE A 18 9.49 2.78 0.17
N PRO A 19 9.11 3.63 -0.80
CA PRO A 19 10.07 4.36 -1.63
C PRO A 19 11.01 5.27 -0.82
N VAL A 20 10.50 5.85 0.27
CA VAL A 20 11.31 6.65 1.22
C VAL A 20 12.32 5.77 1.94
N LEU A 21 11.89 4.59 2.42
CA LEU A 21 12.77 3.62 3.07
C LEU A 21 13.80 3.06 2.09
N ALA A 22 13.44 2.83 0.84
CA ALA A 22 14.37 2.42 -0.21
C ALA A 22 15.46 3.47 -0.44
N GLY A 23 15.08 4.75 -0.56
CA GLY A 23 16.03 5.86 -0.65
C GLY A 23 16.96 5.97 0.55
N LEU A 24 16.42 5.78 1.76
CA LEU A 24 17.19 5.74 3.00
C LEU A 24 18.22 4.58 2.98
N VAL A 25 17.78 3.40 2.59
CA VAL A 25 18.64 2.20 2.49
C VAL A 25 19.71 2.39 1.44
N ASN A 26 19.42 3.01 0.31
CA ASN A 26 20.43 3.33 -0.72
C ASN A 26 21.51 4.27 -0.17
N SER A 27 21.18 5.18 0.75
CA SER A 27 22.12 6.15 1.33
C SER A 27 22.89 5.60 2.55
N TYR A 28 22.24 4.80 3.39
CA TYR A 28 22.78 4.41 4.71
C TYR A 28 22.92 2.89 4.91
N GLY A 29 22.50 2.08 3.93
CA GLY A 29 22.48 0.62 4.03
C GLY A 29 21.20 0.09 4.68
N LYS A 30 21.03 -1.23 4.65
CA LYS A 30 19.85 -1.92 5.18
C LYS A 30 19.62 -1.62 6.66
N VAL A 31 18.36 -1.56 7.04
CA VAL A 31 17.91 -1.20 8.40
C VAL A 31 17.12 -2.33 9.06
N ASP A 32 17.07 -2.35 10.38
CA ASP A 32 16.12 -3.16 11.13
C ASP A 32 14.77 -2.43 11.11
N LEU A 33 13.70 -3.11 10.69
CA LEU A 33 12.35 -2.56 10.64
C LEU A 33 11.52 -3.12 11.79
N VAL A 34 10.83 -2.23 12.50
CA VAL A 34 9.80 -2.60 13.47
C VAL A 34 8.47 -2.06 12.99
N ILE A 35 7.52 -2.95 12.74
CA ILE A 35 6.17 -2.62 12.30
C ILE A 35 5.17 -2.83 13.44
N ARG A 36 4.03 -2.14 13.36
CA ARG A 36 2.98 -2.26 14.36
C ARG A 36 2.40 -3.67 14.39
N SER A 37 2.12 -4.15 15.59
CA SER A 37 1.53 -5.50 15.80
C SER A 37 0.18 -5.68 15.10
N GLU A 38 -0.58 -4.58 14.89
CA GLU A 38 -1.81 -4.61 14.10
C GLU A 38 -1.59 -5.08 12.65
N MET A 39 -0.35 -5.00 12.15
CA MET A 39 0.01 -5.51 10.82
C MET A 39 0.01 -7.05 10.75
N LYS A 40 0.00 -7.76 11.90
CA LYS A 40 -0.12 -9.24 11.97
C LYS A 40 -1.38 -9.77 11.29
N LYS A 41 -2.41 -8.92 11.15
CA LYS A 41 -3.63 -9.26 10.39
C LYS A 41 -3.40 -9.50 8.89
N PHE A 42 -2.28 -9.02 8.34
CA PHE A 42 -1.90 -9.26 6.95
C PHE A 42 -0.97 -10.48 6.90
N ASN A 43 -1.54 -11.62 6.52
CA ASN A 43 -0.81 -12.88 6.49
C ASN A 43 0.44 -12.79 5.61
N GLY A 44 1.60 -13.27 6.09
CA GLY A 44 2.86 -13.24 5.36
C GLY A 44 3.52 -11.87 5.22
N ILE A 45 3.03 -10.81 5.89
CA ILE A 45 3.57 -9.46 5.74
C ILE A 45 5.05 -9.35 6.09
N LYS A 46 5.51 -10.06 7.11
CA LYS A 46 6.92 -10.06 7.53
C LYS A 46 7.82 -10.64 6.42
N GLU A 47 7.47 -11.80 5.91
CA GLU A 47 8.17 -12.50 4.83
C GLU A 47 8.15 -11.69 3.54
N PHE A 48 7.01 -11.07 3.22
CA PHE A 48 6.86 -10.16 2.09
C PHE A 48 7.82 -8.97 2.19
N LEU A 49 7.91 -8.32 3.34
CA LEU A 49 8.82 -7.19 3.56
C LEU A 49 10.29 -7.61 3.51
N MET A 50 10.64 -8.74 4.13
CA MET A 50 11.99 -9.28 4.05
C MET A 50 12.42 -9.58 2.61
N TYR A 51 11.48 -10.01 1.76
CA TYR A 51 11.75 -10.28 0.36
C TYR A 51 12.09 -9.03 -0.47
N GLN A 52 11.73 -7.84 0.01
CA GLN A 52 12.06 -6.58 -0.67
C GLN A 52 13.56 -6.23 -0.62
N ASP A 53 14.32 -6.91 0.21
CA ASP A 53 15.79 -6.73 0.33
C ASP A 53 16.23 -5.37 0.88
N LEU A 54 15.32 -4.66 1.54
CA LEU A 54 15.57 -3.36 2.18
C LEU A 54 15.97 -3.50 3.65
N PHE A 55 15.63 -4.62 4.29
CA PHE A 55 15.71 -4.77 5.73
C PHE A 55 16.72 -5.85 6.13
N LEU A 56 17.41 -5.64 7.26
CA LEU A 56 18.21 -6.65 7.93
C LEU A 56 17.32 -7.63 8.68
N ASP A 57 16.28 -7.10 9.31
CA ASP A 57 15.26 -7.85 10.03
C ASP A 57 13.95 -7.05 10.04
N VAL A 58 12.82 -7.77 10.15
CA VAL A 58 11.48 -7.20 10.30
C VAL A 58 10.83 -7.82 11.53
N ASN A 59 10.44 -7.00 12.49
CA ASN A 59 9.80 -7.44 13.72
C ASN A 59 8.53 -6.66 14.00
N PHE A 60 7.64 -7.22 14.81
CA PHE A 60 6.50 -6.50 15.35
C PHE A 60 6.85 -5.79 16.65
N ASP A 61 6.20 -4.67 16.94
CA ASP A 61 6.51 -3.83 18.10
C ASP A 61 6.19 -4.49 19.46
N ASP A 62 5.29 -5.49 19.49
CA ASP A 62 4.99 -6.30 20.66
C ASP A 62 5.95 -7.51 20.85
N ASP A 63 6.77 -7.84 19.84
CA ASP A 63 7.74 -8.93 19.89
C ASP A 63 9.14 -8.46 20.29
N VAL A 64 9.39 -7.15 20.32
CA VAL A 64 10.72 -6.58 20.59
C VAL A 64 10.67 -5.44 21.60
N ILE A 65 11.69 -5.37 22.46
CA ILE A 65 11.90 -4.19 23.30
C ILE A 65 12.85 -3.24 22.57
N LEU A 66 12.37 -2.04 22.27
CA LEU A 66 13.16 -1.02 21.61
C LEU A 66 14.10 -0.34 22.62
N TYR A 67 15.37 -0.74 22.63
CA TYR A 67 16.42 -0.08 23.41
C TYR A 67 17.25 0.85 22.50
N GLY A 68 17.52 2.06 23.00
CA GLY A 68 18.39 3.02 22.33
C GLY A 68 17.66 3.92 21.32
N LYS A 69 18.44 4.54 20.42
CA LYS A 69 17.89 5.46 19.42
C LYS A 69 17.27 4.69 18.26
N TYR A 70 16.03 5.00 17.94
CA TYR A 70 15.33 4.51 16.76
C TYR A 70 14.62 5.69 16.06
N ILE A 71 14.33 5.50 14.79
CA ILE A 71 13.54 6.45 14.00
C ILE A 71 12.06 6.01 14.13
N ASP A 72 11.21 6.91 14.56
CA ASP A 72 9.78 6.71 14.67
C ASP A 72 9.05 7.39 13.51
N LEU A 73 8.51 6.62 12.60
CA LEU A 73 7.70 7.09 11.49
C LEU A 73 6.19 7.07 11.81
N SER A 74 5.80 6.69 13.03
CA SER A 74 4.39 6.70 13.44
C SER A 74 3.90 8.07 13.89
N SER A 75 4.82 9.00 14.16
CA SER A 75 4.56 10.32 14.76
C SER A 75 4.72 11.47 13.75
N TRP A 76 4.22 11.33 12.56
CA TRP A 76 4.33 12.32 11.50
C TRP A 76 3.48 13.58 11.73
N THR A 77 4.01 14.71 11.32
CA THR A 77 3.30 16.00 11.38
C THR A 77 2.47 16.22 10.11
N ARG A 78 1.37 16.99 10.26
CA ARG A 78 0.46 17.34 9.17
C ARG A 78 0.97 18.44 8.23
N GLU A 79 2.24 18.79 8.27
CA GLU A 79 2.78 19.82 7.39
C GLU A 79 2.89 19.30 5.97
N ASP A 80 1.95 19.72 5.15
CA ASP A 80 1.76 19.32 3.76
C ASP A 80 2.72 20.11 2.84
N LYS A 81 3.95 19.66 2.75
CA LYS A 81 4.80 20.02 1.61
C LYS A 81 4.58 18.95 0.53
N ASN A 82 3.74 19.24 -0.43
CA ASN A 82 3.39 18.29 -1.48
C ASN A 82 4.31 18.45 -2.70
N ASP A 83 4.88 17.34 -3.15
CA ASP A 83 5.31 17.19 -4.53
C ASP A 83 4.11 16.67 -5.33
N SER A 84 3.72 17.37 -6.40
CA SER A 84 2.51 17.08 -7.17
C SER A 84 2.49 15.70 -7.86
N ASN A 85 3.61 14.99 -7.88
CA ASN A 85 3.74 13.68 -8.55
C ASN A 85 3.82 12.50 -7.58
N ARG A 86 3.86 12.76 -6.26
CA ARG A 86 4.04 11.74 -5.23
C ARG A 86 2.84 11.67 -4.30
N PRO A 87 2.54 10.49 -3.74
CA PRO A 87 1.59 10.38 -2.65
C PRO A 87 1.94 11.30 -1.48
N VAL A 88 0.94 11.92 -0.89
CA VAL A 88 1.11 12.82 0.27
C VAL A 88 1.83 12.11 1.41
N GLU A 89 1.53 10.83 1.62
CA GLU A 89 2.16 10.03 2.67
C GLU A 89 3.66 9.83 2.41
N THR A 90 4.08 9.63 1.16
CA THR A 90 5.50 9.58 0.78
C THR A 90 6.21 10.88 1.14
N CYS A 91 5.61 12.03 0.79
CA CYS A 91 6.16 13.34 1.13
C CYS A 91 6.26 13.57 2.63
N ARG A 92 5.27 13.12 3.40
CA ARG A 92 5.26 13.22 4.87
C ARG A 92 6.38 12.41 5.50
N TYR A 93 6.60 11.17 5.07
CA TYR A 93 7.71 10.36 5.58
C TYR A 93 9.05 10.98 5.24
N GLU A 94 9.24 11.47 4.02
CA GLU A 94 10.46 12.15 3.62
C GLU A 94 10.74 13.39 4.49
N ASN A 95 9.75 14.29 4.60
CA ASN A 95 9.88 15.52 5.38
C ASN A 95 10.17 15.22 6.86
N TRP A 96 9.46 14.24 7.45
CA TRP A 96 9.68 13.82 8.82
C TRP A 96 11.12 13.34 9.07
N LEU A 97 11.66 12.51 8.19
CA LEU A 97 13.04 12.01 8.30
C LEU A 97 14.08 13.12 8.15
N ARG A 98 13.84 14.05 7.23
CA ARG A 98 14.74 15.20 7.02
C ARG A 98 14.70 16.17 8.18
N ASP A 99 13.52 16.57 8.63
CA ASP A 99 13.34 17.67 9.59
C ASP A 99 13.64 17.22 11.02
N HIS A 100 13.27 16.00 11.43
CA HIS A 100 13.44 15.54 12.80
C HIS A 100 14.71 14.72 13.05
N TYR A 101 15.18 14.02 12.02
CA TYR A 101 16.37 13.16 12.15
C TYR A 101 17.58 13.70 11.39
N ASN A 102 17.42 14.81 10.67
CA ASN A 102 18.45 15.45 9.87
C ASN A 102 19.15 14.45 8.92
N LEU A 103 18.35 13.59 8.27
CA LEU A 103 18.83 12.61 7.32
C LEU A 103 18.85 13.20 5.91
N ASP A 104 19.99 13.05 5.23
CA ASP A 104 20.14 13.46 3.83
C ASP A 104 20.10 12.22 2.93
N PHE A 105 19.03 12.08 2.18
CA PHE A 105 18.80 10.97 1.23
C PHE A 105 17.86 11.43 0.11
N GLN A 106 17.82 10.66 -0.96
CA GLN A 106 16.88 10.86 -2.05
C GLN A 106 15.84 9.75 -2.04
N VAL A 107 14.55 10.09 -2.12
CA VAL A 107 13.45 9.12 -2.27
C VAL A 107 13.67 8.30 -3.54
N ASP A 108 13.49 7.01 -3.46
CA ASP A 108 13.55 6.13 -4.64
C ASP A 108 12.17 6.02 -5.30
N ASP A 109 11.80 7.02 -6.09
CA ASP A 109 10.51 7.03 -6.80
C ASP A 109 10.41 5.93 -7.87
N SER A 110 11.55 5.33 -8.24
CA SER A 110 11.61 4.20 -9.18
C SER A 110 11.45 2.84 -8.49
N PHE A 111 11.38 2.81 -7.16
CA PHE A 111 11.25 1.57 -6.41
C PHE A 111 10.04 0.75 -6.89
N GLU A 112 10.27 -0.51 -7.18
CA GLU A 112 9.24 -1.47 -7.51
C GLU A 112 9.22 -2.64 -6.53
N ILE A 113 8.03 -3.04 -6.11
CA ILE A 113 7.81 -4.21 -5.26
C ILE A 113 8.29 -5.48 -5.99
N LYS A 114 9.18 -6.21 -5.34
CA LYS A 114 9.64 -7.53 -5.78
C LYS A 114 8.60 -8.58 -5.41
N VAL A 115 8.25 -9.42 -6.36
CA VAL A 115 7.31 -10.52 -6.18
C VAL A 115 8.02 -11.83 -6.47
N LYS A 116 7.91 -12.77 -5.53
CA LYS A 116 8.50 -14.11 -5.65
C LYS A 116 7.72 -14.92 -6.68
N ASP A 117 8.43 -15.70 -7.49
CA ASP A 117 7.79 -16.68 -8.36
C ASP A 117 7.20 -17.81 -7.53
N LEU A 118 5.93 -18.10 -7.79
CA LEU A 118 5.14 -19.10 -7.07
C LEU A 118 4.45 -20.03 -8.07
N ASP A 119 4.22 -21.26 -7.65
CA ASP A 119 3.46 -22.23 -8.42
C ASP A 119 1.98 -22.22 -7.96
N ILE A 120 1.29 -21.12 -8.28
CA ILE A 120 -0.13 -20.94 -8.00
C ILE A 120 -0.86 -20.36 -9.22
N ASP A 121 -2.17 -20.57 -9.30
CA ASP A 121 -2.99 -20.07 -10.41
C ASP A 121 -3.06 -18.53 -10.37
N CYS A 122 -2.80 -17.89 -11.52
CA CYS A 122 -2.93 -16.45 -11.73
C CYS A 122 -4.26 -16.07 -12.39
N PHE A 123 -5.14 -17.02 -12.66
CA PHE A 123 -6.45 -16.79 -13.27
C PHE A 123 -6.37 -15.97 -14.56
N THR A 124 -5.53 -16.39 -15.51
CA THR A 124 -5.16 -15.62 -16.71
C THR A 124 -6.34 -15.29 -17.63
N ASP A 125 -7.41 -16.06 -17.57
CA ASP A 125 -8.66 -15.90 -18.31
C ASP A 125 -9.69 -14.99 -17.59
N LYS A 126 -9.39 -14.52 -16.38
CA LYS A 126 -10.30 -13.73 -15.54
C LYS A 126 -9.70 -12.39 -15.14
N LEU A 127 -10.57 -11.46 -14.77
CA LEU A 127 -10.20 -10.21 -14.13
C LEU A 127 -9.97 -10.41 -12.63
N ILE A 128 -8.93 -9.83 -12.09
CA ILE A 128 -8.67 -9.84 -10.65
C ILE A 128 -9.24 -8.58 -10.02
N VAL A 129 -10.07 -8.76 -8.99
CA VAL A 129 -10.77 -7.67 -8.31
C VAL A 129 -10.44 -7.67 -6.82
N GLY A 130 -9.90 -6.57 -6.33
CA GLY A 130 -9.67 -6.29 -4.91
C GLY A 130 -10.77 -5.37 -4.36
N ASP A 131 -11.98 -5.90 -4.17
CA ASP A 131 -13.21 -5.14 -3.93
C ASP A 131 -13.57 -4.98 -2.45
N ARG A 132 -12.61 -4.61 -1.61
CA ARG A 132 -12.91 -4.42 -0.19
C ARG A 132 -12.60 -3.00 0.24
N TRP A 133 -13.62 -2.16 0.34
CA TRP A 133 -13.53 -0.90 1.03
C TRP A 133 -13.80 -1.08 2.53
N ASN A 134 -12.82 -0.76 3.36
CA ASN A 134 -12.96 -0.81 4.81
C ASN A 134 -12.61 0.57 5.40
N HIS A 135 -13.61 1.33 5.79
CA HIS A 135 -13.42 2.60 6.47
C HIS A 135 -13.34 2.38 7.98
N SER A 136 -12.16 2.55 8.56
CA SER A 136 -11.86 2.19 9.95
C SER A 136 -12.35 3.17 11.01
N THR A 137 -12.90 4.36 10.66
CA THR A 137 -12.99 5.44 11.63
C THR A 137 -14.38 5.94 11.98
N ILE A 138 -15.41 5.79 11.15
CA ILE A 138 -16.73 6.40 11.43
C ILE A 138 -17.86 5.37 11.45
N ASP A 139 -17.78 4.32 10.67
CA ASP A 139 -18.79 3.27 10.69
C ASP A 139 -18.15 1.92 10.35
N SER A 140 -17.68 1.22 11.37
CA SER A 140 -17.07 -0.12 11.25
C SER A 140 -17.99 -1.18 10.60
N ARG A 141 -19.19 -0.79 10.19
CA ARG A 141 -20.23 -1.62 9.61
C ARG A 141 -20.28 -1.62 8.09
N ARG A 142 -19.49 -0.77 7.40
CA ARG A 142 -19.53 -0.69 5.94
C ARG A 142 -18.28 -1.31 5.31
N ASN A 143 -18.21 -2.65 5.33
CA ASN A 143 -17.47 -3.36 4.29
C ASN A 143 -18.31 -3.27 3.01
N THR A 144 -18.05 -2.32 2.15
CA THR A 144 -18.76 -2.20 0.87
C THR A 144 -17.94 -2.85 -0.23
N ASN A 145 -18.54 -3.76 -0.92
CA ASN A 145 -18.03 -4.32 -2.16
C ASN A 145 -18.44 -3.38 -3.30
N VAL A 146 -17.66 -2.33 -3.52
CA VAL A 146 -17.99 -1.23 -4.45
C VAL A 146 -18.12 -1.73 -5.88
N VAL A 147 -17.18 -2.54 -6.34
CA VAL A 147 -17.18 -3.08 -7.70
C VAL A 147 -18.31 -4.07 -7.89
N GLN A 148 -18.49 -4.99 -6.94
CA GLN A 148 -19.57 -5.98 -6.99
C GLN A 148 -20.95 -5.33 -7.02
N ASN A 149 -21.17 -4.33 -6.18
CA ASN A 149 -22.48 -3.68 -6.05
C ASN A 149 -22.75 -2.66 -7.16
N GLY A 150 -21.72 -1.96 -7.64
CA GLY A 150 -21.86 -0.89 -8.63
C GLY A 150 -21.80 -1.37 -10.07
N ALA A 151 -20.82 -2.20 -10.42
CA ALA A 151 -20.64 -2.73 -11.78
C ALA A 151 -21.35 -4.08 -12.02
N ASN A 152 -21.65 -4.82 -10.94
CA ASN A 152 -22.29 -6.13 -10.97
C ASN A 152 -21.68 -7.07 -12.05
N PRO A 153 -20.38 -7.36 -12.00
CA PRO A 153 -19.68 -8.11 -13.05
C PRO A 153 -20.16 -9.56 -13.11
N ASP A 154 -20.05 -10.18 -14.30
CA ASP A 154 -20.30 -11.61 -14.46
C ASP A 154 -19.35 -12.42 -13.54
N PRO A 155 -19.87 -13.19 -12.58
CA PRO A 155 -19.05 -13.96 -11.64
C PRO A 155 -18.15 -15.00 -12.32
N ASN A 156 -18.44 -15.40 -13.57
CA ASN A 156 -17.58 -16.30 -14.33
C ASN A 156 -16.35 -15.59 -14.92
N ARG A 157 -16.36 -14.29 -15.01
CA ARG A 157 -15.29 -13.46 -15.59
C ARG A 157 -14.37 -12.81 -14.57
N VAL A 158 -14.72 -12.86 -13.28
CA VAL A 158 -13.96 -12.19 -12.22
C VAL A 158 -13.53 -13.17 -11.14
N VAL A 159 -12.40 -12.87 -10.50
CA VAL A 159 -11.93 -13.48 -9.26
C VAL A 159 -11.71 -12.38 -8.25
N TYR A 160 -12.40 -12.47 -7.12
CA TYR A 160 -12.18 -11.58 -5.99
C TYR A 160 -11.00 -12.04 -5.16
N LEU A 161 -10.06 -11.14 -4.87
CA LEU A 161 -8.92 -11.46 -4.00
C LEU A 161 -9.42 -11.81 -2.59
N ASP A 162 -8.90 -12.91 -2.07
CA ASP A 162 -9.06 -13.21 -0.65
C ASP A 162 -7.99 -12.47 0.15
N TYR A 163 -8.43 -11.51 0.96
CA TYR A 163 -7.56 -10.72 1.82
C TYR A 163 -7.00 -11.52 3.02
N ASN A 164 -7.47 -12.74 3.26
CA ASN A 164 -6.89 -13.65 4.24
C ASN A 164 -5.73 -14.47 3.66
N ASN A 165 -5.55 -14.45 2.35
CA ASN A 165 -4.38 -15.04 1.72
C ASN A 165 -3.11 -14.28 2.11
N ASP A 166 -1.99 -14.98 1.97
CA ASP A 166 -0.67 -14.39 2.10
C ASP A 166 -0.49 -13.21 1.14
N VAL A 167 0.12 -12.12 1.63
CA VAL A 167 0.34 -10.89 0.85
C VAL A 167 1.14 -11.18 -0.42
N MET A 168 2.16 -12.04 -0.33
CA MET A 168 2.99 -12.42 -1.49
C MET A 168 2.18 -13.18 -2.55
N ASN A 169 1.25 -14.06 -2.12
CA ASN A 169 0.38 -14.79 -3.03
C ASN A 169 -0.54 -13.82 -3.80
N ASN A 170 -1.15 -12.86 -3.10
CA ASN A 170 -1.97 -11.84 -3.73
C ASN A 170 -1.15 -10.98 -4.70
N CYS A 171 0.07 -10.58 -4.33
CA CYS A 171 0.97 -9.84 -5.22
C CYS A 171 1.35 -10.66 -6.46
N PHE A 172 1.61 -11.97 -6.30
CA PHE A 172 1.92 -12.85 -7.43
C PHE A 172 0.75 -12.96 -8.40
N ILE A 173 -0.46 -13.17 -7.90
CA ILE A 173 -1.69 -13.22 -8.72
C ILE A 173 -1.87 -11.91 -9.49
N ILE A 174 -1.80 -10.76 -8.82
CA ILE A 174 -1.95 -9.44 -9.44
C ILE A 174 -0.89 -9.21 -10.52
N LYS A 175 0.38 -9.49 -10.22
CA LYS A 175 1.49 -9.24 -11.12
C LYS A 175 1.40 -10.06 -12.40
N ASN A 176 1.10 -11.36 -12.27
CA ASN A 176 1.16 -12.32 -13.37
C ASN A 176 -0.16 -12.50 -14.13
N ASN A 177 -1.28 -12.00 -13.61
CA ASN A 177 -2.50 -11.92 -14.38
C ASN A 177 -2.30 -10.90 -15.54
N PRO A 178 -2.63 -11.23 -16.81
CA PRO A 178 -2.38 -10.34 -17.95
C PRO A 178 -3.32 -9.12 -17.97
N ASN A 179 -4.46 -9.21 -17.30
CA ASN A 179 -5.46 -8.15 -17.29
C ASN A 179 -5.10 -7.03 -16.30
N LYS A 180 -5.82 -5.91 -16.39
CA LYS A 180 -5.75 -4.82 -15.41
C LYS A 180 -6.23 -5.33 -14.05
N PHE A 181 -5.59 -4.86 -12.99
CA PHE A 181 -6.09 -5.08 -11.65
C PHE A 181 -7.19 -4.06 -11.32
N ILE A 182 -8.32 -4.51 -10.83
CA ILE A 182 -9.44 -3.65 -10.43
C ILE A 182 -9.50 -3.64 -8.91
N THR A 183 -9.55 -2.48 -8.31
CA THR A 183 -9.56 -2.35 -6.84
C THR A 183 -10.33 -1.12 -6.39
N THR A 184 -10.50 -0.98 -5.10
CA THR A 184 -10.90 0.25 -4.44
C THR A 184 -9.68 0.86 -3.71
N PHE A 185 -9.88 1.86 -2.86
CA PHE A 185 -8.81 2.47 -2.06
C PHE A 185 -8.34 1.52 -0.96
N THR A 186 -7.42 0.62 -1.28
CA THR A 186 -6.92 -0.43 -0.39
C THR A 186 -5.39 -0.47 -0.37
N GLY A 187 -4.83 -1.03 0.70
CA GLY A 187 -3.38 -1.23 0.77
C GLY A 187 -2.83 -2.13 -0.33
N ILE A 188 -3.61 -3.11 -0.81
CA ILE A 188 -3.19 -3.97 -1.93
C ILE A 188 -3.22 -3.20 -3.26
N GLY A 189 -4.11 -2.23 -3.41
CA GLY A 189 -4.13 -1.31 -4.55
C GLY A 189 -2.84 -0.47 -4.62
N ILE A 190 -2.38 0.04 -3.48
CA ILE A 190 -1.10 0.76 -3.39
C ILE A 190 0.09 -0.16 -3.70
N ILE A 191 0.06 -1.41 -3.23
CA ILE A 191 1.08 -2.40 -3.60
C ILE A 191 1.08 -2.64 -5.11
N ALA A 192 -0.09 -2.75 -5.74
CA ALA A 192 -0.22 -2.91 -7.19
C ALA A 192 0.36 -1.70 -7.95
N ASP A 193 0.14 -0.49 -7.46
CA ASP A 193 0.76 0.73 -7.99
C ASP A 193 2.29 0.66 -7.88
N LEU A 194 2.81 0.27 -6.73
CA LEU A 194 4.26 0.07 -6.51
C LEU A 194 4.86 -1.09 -7.30
N MET A 195 4.05 -2.03 -7.79
CA MET A 195 4.47 -3.06 -8.77
C MET A 195 4.41 -2.56 -10.22
N ASN A 196 4.04 -1.30 -10.46
CA ASN A 196 3.81 -0.73 -11.77
C ASN A 196 2.76 -1.52 -12.60
N LYS A 197 1.78 -2.13 -11.91
CA LYS A 197 0.66 -2.85 -12.50
C LYS A 197 -0.38 -1.88 -13.03
N GLU A 198 -0.89 -2.11 -14.24
CA GLU A 198 -2.04 -1.34 -14.72
C GLU A 198 -3.24 -1.60 -13.79
N THR A 199 -3.67 -0.56 -13.08
CA THR A 199 -4.66 -0.66 -12.00
C THR A 199 -5.80 0.33 -12.22
N ILE A 200 -7.02 -0.14 -12.07
CA ILE A 200 -8.23 0.68 -12.01
C ILE A 200 -8.66 0.76 -10.55
N VAL A 201 -8.63 1.97 -10.01
CA VAL A 201 -9.12 2.27 -8.65
C VAL A 201 -10.53 2.78 -8.75
N CYS A 202 -11.48 1.99 -8.27
CA CYS A 202 -12.91 2.30 -8.35
C CYS A 202 -13.40 3.11 -7.16
N TRP A 203 -14.31 4.02 -7.42
CA TRP A 203 -15.01 4.78 -6.40
C TRP A 203 -16.50 4.93 -6.74
N ASP A 204 -17.32 5.25 -5.75
CA ASP A 204 -18.72 5.64 -5.90
C ASP A 204 -19.05 6.89 -5.05
N GLU A 205 -20.25 7.45 -5.25
CA GLU A 205 -20.67 8.68 -4.60
C GLU A 205 -20.83 8.55 -3.08
N ASP A 206 -20.94 7.34 -2.55
CA ASP A 206 -21.12 7.07 -1.12
C ASP A 206 -19.79 6.91 -0.37
N MET A 207 -18.68 6.72 -1.10
CA MET A 207 -17.37 6.61 -0.49
C MET A 207 -16.92 7.96 0.06
N ARG A 208 -16.46 7.94 1.30
CA ARG A 208 -15.94 9.13 2.00
C ARG A 208 -14.65 8.80 2.72
N VAL A 209 -13.74 9.76 2.75
CA VAL A 209 -12.55 9.69 3.60
C VAL A 209 -12.91 10.00 5.05
N TRP A 210 -11.96 9.81 5.96
CA TRP A 210 -12.15 9.96 7.40
C TRP A 210 -12.70 11.33 7.83
N ASP A 211 -12.48 12.38 7.05
CA ASP A 211 -12.96 13.76 7.31
C ASP A 211 -14.27 14.10 6.58
N GLY A 212 -14.91 13.10 5.94
CA GLY A 212 -16.19 13.23 5.26
C GLY A 212 -16.11 13.73 3.81
N ARG A 213 -14.91 14.06 3.29
CA ARG A 213 -14.75 14.44 1.87
C ARG A 213 -14.99 13.26 0.95
N PRO A 214 -15.41 13.52 -0.31
CA PRO A 214 -15.46 12.49 -1.34
C PRO A 214 -14.10 11.83 -1.55
N VAL A 215 -14.10 10.51 -1.74
CA VAL A 215 -12.87 9.71 -1.81
C VAL A 215 -12.03 9.99 -3.07
N GLU A 216 -12.64 10.50 -4.12
CA GLU A 216 -11.95 10.89 -5.36
C GLU A 216 -10.82 11.89 -5.13
N PHE A 217 -10.95 12.78 -4.13
CA PHE A 217 -9.89 13.72 -3.74
C PHE A 217 -8.72 13.05 -3.03
N ASP A 218 -8.85 11.78 -2.64
CA ASP A 218 -7.80 11.02 -1.97
C ASP A 218 -6.92 10.22 -2.95
N PHE A 219 -7.28 10.16 -4.24
CA PHE A 219 -6.49 9.39 -5.19
C PHE A 219 -5.04 9.88 -5.27
N GLU A 220 -4.85 11.20 -5.45
CA GLU A 220 -3.53 11.83 -5.51
C GLU A 220 -2.73 11.71 -4.19
N ARG A 221 -3.42 11.45 -3.09
CA ARG A 221 -2.77 11.25 -1.77
C ARG A 221 -2.13 9.89 -1.62
N HIS A 222 -2.58 8.88 -2.38
CA HIS A 222 -2.20 7.49 -2.19
C HIS A 222 -1.53 6.86 -3.39
N TYR A 223 -1.65 7.46 -4.59
CA TYR A 223 -1.14 6.88 -5.83
C TYR A 223 -0.16 7.80 -6.53
N TYR A 224 0.85 7.22 -7.14
CA TYR A 224 1.80 7.96 -7.97
C TYR A 224 1.16 8.34 -9.31
N LEU A 225 1.12 9.63 -9.64
CA LEU A 225 0.46 10.11 -10.86
C LEU A 225 1.20 9.73 -12.15
N ASN A 226 2.49 9.42 -12.06
CA ASN A 226 3.30 8.98 -13.19
C ASN A 226 3.29 7.46 -13.42
N ARG A 227 2.55 6.71 -12.59
CA ARG A 227 2.38 5.26 -12.71
C ARG A 227 1.11 4.92 -13.51
N LYS A 228 0.76 3.64 -13.54
CA LYS A 228 -0.31 3.11 -14.41
C LYS A 228 -1.68 3.03 -13.72
N SER A 229 -1.81 3.55 -12.51
CA SER A 229 -3.09 3.57 -11.80
C SER A 229 -4.01 4.67 -12.31
N LYS A 230 -5.31 4.37 -12.43
CA LYS A 230 -6.34 5.32 -12.86
C LYS A 230 -7.54 5.26 -11.94
N LEU A 231 -8.11 6.43 -11.64
CA LEU A 231 -9.36 6.57 -10.91
C LEU A 231 -10.53 6.47 -11.87
N VAL A 232 -11.51 5.60 -11.60
CA VAL A 232 -12.69 5.39 -12.43
C VAL A 232 -13.92 5.29 -11.55
N HIS A 233 -14.98 6.00 -11.92
CA HIS A 233 -16.26 5.85 -11.25
C HIS A 233 -16.84 4.46 -11.55
N VAL A 234 -17.39 3.77 -10.54
CA VAL A 234 -17.80 2.37 -10.66
C VAL A 234 -18.87 2.14 -11.75
N LYS A 235 -19.71 3.15 -12.01
CA LYS A 235 -20.72 3.10 -13.10
C LYS A 235 -20.14 3.21 -14.50
N GLU A 236 -18.89 3.66 -14.62
CA GLU A 236 -18.16 3.78 -15.90
C GLU A 236 -17.24 2.57 -16.14
N LEU A 237 -17.23 1.61 -15.20
CA LEU A 237 -16.39 0.44 -15.27
C LEU A 237 -16.99 -0.56 -16.26
N GLU A 238 -16.29 -0.80 -17.37
CA GLU A 238 -16.61 -1.80 -18.37
C GLU A 238 -15.88 -3.12 -18.04
N ILE A 239 -16.62 -4.16 -17.60
CA ILE A 239 -16.09 -5.50 -17.25
C ILE A 239 -17.02 -6.64 -17.69
#